data_c8c37af28830fcf3fad31d2581d561cf
#
_entry.id   c8c37af28830fcf3fad31d2581d561cf
#
_cell.length_a   1.000
_cell.length_b   1.000
_cell.length_c   1.000
_cell.angle_alpha   90.00
_cell.angle_beta   90.00
_cell.angle_gamma   90.00
#
_symmetry.space_group_name_H-M   'P 1'
#
loop_
_entity.id
_entity.type
_entity.pdbx_description
1 polymer ?
#
loop_
_entity_poly.entity_id
_entity_poly.type
_entity_poly.pdbx_seq_one_letter_code
_entity_poly.pdbx_strand_id
1 'polypeptide(L)'
;MKNVLLATAVVSFMGASSFSVSAEIAPVAFQDLSEVMVKFDSAKEFRKKALTYGRLPHRSELGRTFPTYVADENGKPKLETENEVSDTVVIARNPEPVSGAVFNEWLVPKDKWEATYGEIPEYSQFAPFKRLKTIKAIPITDNVLTLLGSEDGKTAVIAVEWNEQGMKVYKGGYLADGGYGIAPDEMAKTYEEVEP
;
A
#
# COMPACT_ATOMS: atom_id res chain seq x y z
N MET A 1 45.19 36.61 63.71
CA MET A 1 44.48 35.37 63.27
C MET A 1 43.88 35.63 61.87
N LYS A 2 44.50 35.08 60.80
CA LYS A 2 44.13 35.36 59.42
C LYS A 2 43.38 34.15 58.89
N ASN A 3 42.12 34.35 58.54
CA ASN A 3 41.32 33.29 57.87
C ASN A 3 41.59 33.30 56.35
N VAL A 4 42.07 32.15 55.84
CA VAL A 4 42.24 31.90 54.42
C VAL A 4 40.98 31.22 53.94
N LEU A 5 40.21 31.89 53.05
CA LEU A 5 39.12 31.27 52.31
C LEU A 5 39.68 30.52 51.07
N LEU A 6 39.45 29.22 51.02
CA LEU A 6 39.71 28.40 49.87
C LEU A 6 38.50 28.48 48.94
N ALA A 7 38.67 29.05 47.75
CA ALA A 7 37.65 29.06 46.72
C ALA A 7 37.79 27.79 45.84
N THR A 8 36.78 26.92 45.93
CA THR A 8 36.68 25.73 45.07
C THR A 8 35.98 26.11 43.76
N ALA A 9 36.72 26.09 42.64
CA ALA A 9 36.16 26.28 41.31
C ALA A 9 35.47 24.98 40.83
N VAL A 10 34.16 25.03 40.63
CA VAL A 10 33.38 23.97 40.00
C VAL A 10 33.42 24.22 38.49
N VAL A 11 34.11 23.36 37.76
CA VAL A 11 34.09 23.34 36.30
C VAL A 11 32.88 22.54 35.86
N SER A 12 31.83 23.23 35.40
CA SER A 12 30.67 22.59 34.77
C SER A 12 31.02 22.21 33.34
N PHE A 13 31.13 20.91 33.09
CA PHE A 13 31.24 20.35 31.74
C PHE A 13 29.85 20.36 31.11
N MET A 14 29.57 21.33 30.25
CA MET A 14 28.39 21.30 29.38
C MET A 14 28.68 20.30 28.26
N GLY A 15 28.14 19.09 28.40
CA GLY A 15 28.08 18.10 27.30
C GLY A 15 27.12 18.59 26.24
N ALA A 16 27.65 18.99 25.09
CA ALA A 16 26.86 19.23 23.88
C ALA A 16 26.33 17.90 23.37
N SER A 17 25.09 17.56 23.67
CA SER A 17 24.38 16.46 23.06
C SER A 17 24.07 16.86 21.61
N SER A 18 24.83 16.33 20.66
CA SER A 18 24.52 16.43 19.24
C SER A 18 23.28 15.59 18.97
N PHE A 19 22.13 16.22 18.89
CA PHE A 19 20.95 15.60 18.32
C PHE A 19 21.22 15.45 16.82
N SER A 20 21.53 14.23 16.37
CA SER A 20 21.48 13.89 14.95
C SER A 20 20.02 13.94 14.53
N VAL A 21 19.59 15.05 13.96
CA VAL A 21 18.34 15.12 13.20
C VAL A 21 18.59 14.24 11.97
N SER A 22 18.06 13.02 11.98
CA SER A 22 17.95 12.23 10.77
C SER A 22 17.09 13.05 9.81
N ALA A 23 17.65 13.51 8.70
CA ALA A 23 16.88 14.20 7.69
C ALA A 23 15.80 13.22 7.21
N GLU A 24 14.55 13.58 7.47
CA GLU A 24 13.40 12.82 6.96
C GLU A 24 13.44 12.93 5.44
N ILE A 25 13.64 11.80 4.75
CA ILE A 25 13.72 11.76 3.30
C ILE A 25 12.33 12.10 2.77
N ALA A 26 12.20 13.25 2.10
CA ALA A 26 10.93 13.66 1.51
C ALA A 26 10.49 12.66 0.43
N PRO A 27 9.21 12.23 0.42
CA PRO A 27 8.72 11.32 -0.59
C PRO A 27 8.80 11.91 -2.00
N VAL A 28 9.25 11.12 -2.98
CA VAL A 28 9.43 11.54 -4.37
C VAL A 28 8.19 11.21 -5.19
N ALA A 29 7.57 12.21 -5.80
CA ALA A 29 6.50 12.03 -6.78
C ALA A 29 7.11 11.55 -8.09
N PHE A 30 7.30 10.26 -8.26
CA PHE A 30 7.99 9.70 -9.43
C PHE A 30 7.24 9.94 -10.74
N GLN A 31 5.94 10.21 -10.68
CA GLN A 31 5.12 10.57 -11.83
C GLN A 31 5.56 11.92 -12.45
N ASP A 32 6.22 12.78 -11.68
CA ASP A 32 6.76 14.06 -12.14
C ASP A 32 8.17 13.93 -12.76
N LEU A 33 8.79 12.74 -12.65
CA LEU A 33 10.11 12.46 -13.20
C LEU A 33 10.00 11.91 -14.63
N SER A 34 10.23 12.76 -15.64
CA SER A 34 10.17 12.37 -17.06
C SER A 34 11.04 11.15 -17.39
N GLU A 35 12.24 11.05 -16.78
CA GLU A 35 13.18 9.93 -16.96
C GLU A 35 12.65 8.59 -16.37
N VAL A 36 11.74 8.65 -15.42
CA VAL A 36 11.03 7.47 -14.91
C VAL A 36 9.82 7.18 -15.79
N MET A 37 9.04 8.22 -16.12
CA MET A 37 7.80 8.06 -16.88
C MET A 37 8.01 7.52 -18.29
N VAL A 38 9.07 7.90 -18.98
CA VAL A 38 9.40 7.35 -20.32
C VAL A 38 9.60 5.83 -20.30
N LYS A 39 9.96 5.24 -19.15
CA LYS A 39 10.13 3.79 -19.04
C LYS A 39 8.78 3.05 -19.08
N PHE A 40 7.67 3.74 -18.76
CA PHE A 40 6.33 3.17 -18.84
C PHE A 40 5.84 2.98 -20.29
N ASP A 41 6.46 3.64 -21.28
CA ASP A 41 6.11 3.45 -22.69
C ASP A 41 6.37 2.00 -23.17
N SER A 42 7.40 1.36 -22.59
CA SER A 42 7.76 -0.03 -22.86
C SER A 42 7.52 -0.98 -21.69
N ALA A 43 6.75 -0.53 -20.68
CA ALA A 43 6.48 -1.32 -19.50
C ALA A 43 5.59 -2.52 -19.83
N LYS A 44 5.87 -3.64 -19.16
CA LYS A 44 5.03 -4.83 -19.23
C LYS A 44 3.73 -4.61 -18.47
N GLU A 45 2.69 -5.30 -18.91
CA GLU A 45 1.41 -5.33 -18.24
C GLU A 45 1.32 -6.53 -17.29
N PHE A 46 0.72 -6.30 -16.15
CA PHE A 46 0.54 -7.30 -15.11
C PHE A 46 -0.89 -7.30 -14.58
N ARG A 47 -1.35 -8.44 -14.13
CA ARG A 47 -2.66 -8.66 -13.55
C ARG A 47 -2.53 -9.47 -12.27
N LYS A 48 -3.37 -9.18 -11.26
CA LYS A 48 -3.40 -10.01 -10.04
C LYS A 48 -3.91 -11.42 -10.34
N LYS A 49 -3.19 -12.44 -9.88
CA LYS A 49 -3.54 -13.87 -10.01
C LYS A 49 -4.72 -14.25 -9.13
N ALA A 50 -4.77 -13.65 -7.91
CA ALA A 50 -5.76 -14.01 -6.92
C ALA A 50 -7.17 -13.72 -7.40
N LEU A 51 -8.07 -14.69 -7.20
CA LEU A 51 -9.50 -14.51 -7.39
C LEU A 51 -10.04 -13.60 -6.28
N THR A 52 -11.04 -12.80 -6.64
CA THR A 52 -11.88 -12.10 -5.68
C THR A 52 -13.26 -12.73 -5.73
N TYR A 53 -13.83 -13.03 -4.58
CA TYR A 53 -15.21 -13.51 -4.52
C TYR A 53 -16.14 -12.31 -4.48
N GLY A 54 -17.24 -12.37 -5.24
CA GLY A 54 -18.23 -11.31 -5.30
C GLY A 54 -19.65 -11.87 -5.17
N ARG A 55 -20.55 -11.08 -4.57
CA ARG A 55 -21.97 -11.35 -4.52
C ARG A 55 -22.80 -10.08 -4.50
N LEU A 56 -24.06 -10.17 -4.86
CA LEU A 56 -25.01 -9.10 -4.60
C LEU A 56 -25.43 -9.09 -3.11
N PRO A 57 -25.78 -7.92 -2.54
CA PRO A 57 -26.40 -7.85 -1.24
C PRO A 57 -27.75 -8.59 -1.18
N HIS A 58 -28.06 -9.26 -0.06
CA HIS A 58 -29.41 -9.68 0.23
C HIS A 58 -30.30 -8.48 0.54
N ARG A 59 -31.60 -8.59 0.28
CA ARG A 59 -32.56 -7.54 0.62
C ARG A 59 -32.52 -7.15 2.11
N SER A 60 -32.26 -8.10 2.98
CA SER A 60 -32.17 -7.88 4.42
C SER A 60 -30.91 -7.15 4.88
N GLU A 61 -29.92 -6.99 4.00
CA GLU A 61 -28.68 -6.25 4.27
C GLU A 61 -28.78 -4.78 3.87
N LEU A 62 -29.70 -4.43 2.95
CA LEU A 62 -29.84 -3.08 2.45
C LEU A 62 -30.15 -2.08 3.59
N GLY A 63 -29.46 -0.94 3.59
CA GLY A 63 -29.55 0.11 4.60
C GLY A 63 -28.89 -0.25 5.93
N ARG A 64 -28.21 -1.40 6.03
CA ARG A 64 -27.46 -1.79 7.24
C ARG A 64 -26.00 -1.43 7.12
N THR A 65 -25.36 -1.23 8.25
CA THR A 65 -23.91 -1.07 8.37
C THR A 65 -23.21 -2.40 8.08
N PHE A 66 -22.19 -2.33 7.24
CA PHE A 66 -21.33 -3.46 6.85
C PHE A 66 -19.90 -3.20 7.31
N PRO A 67 -19.37 -4.00 8.26
CA PRO A 67 -18.00 -3.85 8.74
C PRO A 67 -17.02 -4.52 7.79
N THR A 68 -15.92 -3.83 7.49
CA THR A 68 -14.74 -4.40 6.79
C THR A 68 -13.67 -4.72 7.82
N TYR A 69 -13.19 -5.95 7.83
CA TYR A 69 -12.10 -6.40 8.71
C TYR A 69 -10.84 -6.69 7.92
N VAL A 70 -9.70 -6.25 8.45
CA VAL A 70 -8.35 -6.56 7.94
C VAL A 70 -7.54 -7.28 9.03
N ALA A 71 -6.43 -7.92 8.63
CA ALA A 71 -5.49 -8.47 9.60
C ALA A 71 -4.69 -7.34 10.26
N ASP A 72 -4.56 -7.36 11.59
CA ASP A 72 -3.57 -6.57 12.31
C ASP A 72 -2.16 -7.18 12.17
N GLU A 73 -1.18 -6.59 12.81
CA GLU A 73 0.22 -7.07 12.81
C GLU A 73 0.41 -8.49 13.38
N ASN A 74 -0.58 -8.98 14.14
CA ASN A 74 -0.60 -10.33 14.73
C ASN A 74 -1.52 -11.30 13.97
N GLY A 75 -2.06 -10.88 12.82
CA GLY A 75 -3.00 -11.66 12.02
C GLY A 75 -4.40 -11.76 12.62
N LYS A 76 -4.77 -10.89 13.58
CA LYS A 76 -6.10 -10.86 14.16
C LYS A 76 -7.02 -9.89 13.41
N PRO A 77 -8.34 -10.16 13.37
CA PRO A 77 -9.29 -9.25 12.74
C PRO A 77 -9.30 -7.89 13.45
N LYS A 78 -9.07 -6.83 12.68
CA LYS A 78 -9.19 -5.44 13.08
C LYS A 78 -10.23 -4.76 12.19
N LEU A 79 -11.18 -4.05 12.80
CA LEU A 79 -12.13 -3.23 12.06
C LEU A 79 -11.38 -2.11 11.34
N GLU A 80 -11.55 -2.03 10.02
CA GLU A 80 -10.96 -1.00 9.15
C GLU A 80 -11.98 0.10 8.87
N THR A 81 -13.16 -0.27 8.36
CA THR A 81 -14.23 0.67 8.00
C THR A 81 -15.61 0.07 8.26
N GLU A 82 -16.61 0.95 8.33
CA GLU A 82 -18.02 0.59 8.33
C GLU A 82 -18.75 1.46 7.29
N ASN A 83 -19.48 0.81 6.38
CA ASN A 83 -20.21 1.48 5.32
C ASN A 83 -21.64 0.97 5.21
N GLU A 84 -22.56 1.79 4.71
CA GLU A 84 -23.96 1.37 4.49
C GLU A 84 -24.06 0.54 3.20
N VAL A 85 -24.78 -0.57 3.26
CA VAL A 85 -25.06 -1.43 2.12
C VAL A 85 -26.16 -0.83 1.26
N SER A 86 -25.89 -0.58 -0.02
CA SER A 86 -26.90 -0.18 -1.01
C SER A 86 -27.10 -1.26 -2.08
N ASP A 87 -28.10 -1.12 -2.89
CA ASP A 87 -28.37 -1.98 -4.06
C ASP A 87 -27.40 -1.67 -5.24
N THR A 88 -26.57 -0.64 -5.12
CA THR A 88 -25.58 -0.23 -6.14
C THR A 88 -24.19 -0.81 -5.90
N VAL A 89 -24.00 -1.66 -4.87
CA VAL A 89 -22.72 -2.25 -4.57
C VAL A 89 -22.68 -3.76 -4.84
N VAL A 90 -21.48 -4.28 -4.97
CA VAL A 90 -21.12 -5.70 -4.86
C VAL A 90 -20.38 -5.89 -3.53
N ILE A 91 -20.71 -6.92 -2.77
CA ILE A 91 -19.93 -7.33 -1.60
C ILE A 91 -18.79 -8.22 -2.11
N ALA A 92 -17.59 -7.71 -1.99
CA ALA A 92 -16.35 -8.39 -2.34
C ALA A 92 -15.77 -9.14 -1.15
N ARG A 93 -15.00 -10.21 -1.39
CA ARG A 93 -14.33 -11.00 -0.37
C ARG A 93 -13.01 -11.57 -0.87
N ASN A 94 -11.98 -11.52 -0.05
CA ASN A 94 -10.75 -12.29 -0.28
C ASN A 94 -11.02 -13.80 -0.13
N PRO A 95 -10.31 -14.67 -0.90
CA PRO A 95 -10.51 -16.12 -0.83
C PRO A 95 -10.16 -16.70 0.55
N GLU A 96 -9.13 -16.15 1.18
CA GLU A 96 -8.64 -16.61 2.47
C GLU A 96 -9.22 -15.78 3.63
N PRO A 97 -9.60 -16.41 4.75
CA PRO A 97 -10.06 -15.70 5.93
C PRO A 97 -8.91 -14.92 6.58
N VAL A 98 -9.24 -13.80 7.21
CA VAL A 98 -8.33 -13.08 8.11
C VAL A 98 -8.01 -13.94 9.33
N SER A 99 -9.02 -14.55 9.94
CA SER A 99 -8.86 -15.47 11.07
C SER A 99 -10.17 -16.25 11.30
N GLY A 100 -10.08 -17.55 11.49
CA GLY A 100 -11.23 -18.41 11.72
C GLY A 100 -12.28 -18.30 10.60
N ALA A 101 -13.47 -17.80 10.92
CA ALA A 101 -14.54 -17.57 9.95
C ALA A 101 -14.67 -16.09 9.52
N VAL A 102 -13.76 -15.22 9.96
CA VAL A 102 -13.77 -13.80 9.62
C VAL A 102 -12.97 -13.58 8.35
N PHE A 103 -13.64 -13.12 7.31
CA PHE A 103 -13.04 -12.75 6.03
C PHE A 103 -12.85 -11.24 5.94
N ASN A 104 -11.89 -10.81 5.12
CA ASN A 104 -11.84 -9.45 4.63
C ASN A 104 -12.92 -9.33 3.55
N GLU A 105 -14.00 -8.64 3.88
CA GLU A 105 -15.12 -8.33 2.98
C GLU A 105 -15.29 -6.81 2.91
N TRP A 106 -15.59 -6.29 1.72
CA TRP A 106 -15.77 -4.85 1.52
C TRP A 106 -16.81 -4.55 0.44
N LEU A 107 -17.33 -3.32 0.44
CA LEU A 107 -18.30 -2.87 -0.55
C LEU A 107 -17.59 -2.23 -1.74
N VAL A 108 -17.99 -2.63 -2.95
CA VAL A 108 -17.48 -2.09 -4.22
C VAL A 108 -18.65 -1.56 -5.04
N PRO A 109 -18.66 -0.30 -5.47
CA PRO A 109 -19.65 0.20 -6.43
C PRO A 109 -19.70 -0.68 -7.69
N LYS A 110 -20.90 -0.97 -8.21
CA LYS A 110 -21.08 -1.90 -9.34
C LYS A 110 -20.31 -1.47 -10.59
N ASP A 111 -20.25 -0.18 -10.89
CA ASP A 111 -19.47 0.37 -12.00
C ASP A 111 -17.96 0.09 -11.85
N LYS A 112 -17.43 0.22 -10.63
CA LYS A 112 -16.03 -0.11 -10.32
C LYS A 112 -15.75 -1.61 -10.36
N TRP A 113 -16.74 -2.40 -9.90
CA TRP A 113 -16.65 -3.84 -9.98
C TRP A 113 -16.60 -4.30 -11.45
N GLU A 114 -17.54 -3.86 -12.28
CA GLU A 114 -17.62 -4.20 -13.70
C GLU A 114 -16.35 -3.79 -14.45
N ALA A 115 -15.85 -2.56 -14.22
CA ALA A 115 -14.59 -2.09 -14.79
C ALA A 115 -13.37 -2.93 -14.37
N THR A 116 -13.45 -3.64 -13.25
CA THR A 116 -12.34 -4.44 -12.71
C THR A 116 -12.43 -5.92 -13.10
N TYR A 117 -13.64 -6.49 -13.12
CA TYR A 117 -13.89 -7.93 -13.27
C TYR A 117 -14.72 -8.28 -14.52
N GLY A 118 -15.26 -7.30 -15.25
CA GLY A 118 -15.98 -7.45 -16.53
C GLY A 118 -17.45 -7.77 -16.41
N GLU A 119 -17.88 -8.41 -15.32
CA GLU A 119 -19.27 -8.80 -15.11
C GLU A 119 -19.70 -8.60 -13.65
N ILE A 120 -20.96 -8.26 -13.44
CA ILE A 120 -21.56 -8.12 -12.11
C ILE A 120 -22.08 -9.49 -11.64
N PRO A 121 -21.91 -9.87 -10.33
CA PRO A 121 -22.51 -11.08 -9.80
C PRO A 121 -24.04 -11.12 -10.03
N GLU A 122 -24.56 -12.27 -10.40
CA GLU A 122 -26.00 -12.45 -10.62
C GLU A 122 -26.75 -12.75 -9.30
N TYR A 123 -26.06 -13.33 -8.32
CA TYR A 123 -26.67 -13.89 -7.11
C TYR A 123 -26.11 -13.30 -5.82
N SER A 124 -26.80 -13.57 -4.72
CA SER A 124 -26.34 -13.20 -3.37
C SER A 124 -25.44 -14.27 -2.72
N GLN A 125 -25.02 -15.29 -3.47
CA GLN A 125 -23.97 -16.24 -3.08
C GLN A 125 -22.63 -15.78 -3.66
N PHE A 126 -21.54 -15.97 -2.91
CA PHE A 126 -20.21 -15.67 -3.37
C PHE A 126 -19.80 -16.57 -4.55
N ALA A 127 -19.39 -15.94 -5.65
CA ALA A 127 -18.77 -16.58 -6.80
C ALA A 127 -17.36 -16.00 -7.05
N PRO A 128 -16.43 -16.81 -7.60
CA PRO A 128 -15.08 -16.33 -7.88
C PRO A 128 -15.04 -15.51 -9.18
N PHE A 129 -14.31 -14.39 -9.15
CA PHE A 129 -14.05 -13.53 -10.30
C PHE A 129 -12.56 -13.32 -10.49
N LYS A 130 -12.12 -13.36 -11.74
CA LYS A 130 -10.75 -13.04 -12.14
C LYS A 130 -10.66 -11.55 -12.46
N ARG A 131 -9.66 -10.87 -11.92
CA ARG A 131 -9.43 -9.46 -12.23
C ARG A 131 -9.01 -9.32 -13.69
N LEU A 132 -9.71 -8.50 -14.47
CA LEU A 132 -9.38 -8.18 -15.87
C LEU A 132 -8.48 -6.96 -15.96
N LYS A 133 -8.64 -6.02 -15.04
CA LYS A 133 -7.84 -4.78 -15.02
C LYS A 133 -6.36 -5.11 -14.83
N THR A 134 -5.56 -4.65 -15.80
CA THR A 134 -4.09 -4.70 -15.75
C THR A 134 -3.51 -3.43 -15.15
N ILE A 135 -2.24 -3.48 -14.81
CA ILE A 135 -1.37 -2.35 -14.48
C ILE A 135 -0.14 -2.44 -15.37
N LYS A 136 0.41 -1.30 -15.77
CA LYS A 136 1.78 -1.24 -16.28
C LYS A 136 2.73 -1.10 -15.11
N ALA A 137 3.83 -1.86 -15.14
CA ALA A 137 4.83 -1.76 -14.08
C ALA A 137 6.25 -1.84 -14.64
N ILE A 138 7.13 -1.01 -14.08
CA ILE A 138 8.56 -0.99 -14.41
C ILE A 138 9.39 -1.53 -13.24
N PRO A 139 10.45 -2.30 -13.48
CA PRO A 139 11.31 -2.81 -12.41
C PRO A 139 12.11 -1.69 -11.76
N ILE A 140 12.24 -1.74 -10.43
CA ILE A 140 13.08 -0.83 -9.65
C ILE A 140 14.52 -1.34 -9.72
N THR A 141 15.25 -0.83 -10.71
CA THR A 141 16.67 -1.09 -10.93
C THR A 141 17.54 -0.07 -10.19
N ASP A 142 18.88 -0.24 -10.22
CA ASP A 142 19.81 0.76 -9.66
C ASP A 142 19.62 2.14 -10.28
N ASN A 143 19.38 2.22 -11.60
CA ASN A 143 19.10 3.47 -12.29
C ASN A 143 17.80 4.12 -11.78
N VAL A 144 16.72 3.34 -11.61
CA VAL A 144 15.45 3.86 -11.08
C VAL A 144 15.63 4.33 -9.64
N LEU A 145 16.33 3.59 -8.78
CA LEU A 145 16.63 4.01 -7.41
C LEU A 145 17.42 5.33 -7.37
N THR A 146 18.40 5.51 -8.26
CA THR A 146 19.16 6.77 -8.37
C THR A 146 18.23 7.94 -8.73
N LEU A 147 17.32 7.74 -9.69
CA LEU A 147 16.33 8.76 -10.09
C LEU A 147 15.37 9.10 -8.94
N LEU A 148 15.05 8.11 -8.08
CA LEU A 148 14.22 8.29 -6.89
C LEU A 148 15.00 8.88 -5.69
N GLY A 149 16.28 9.24 -5.83
CA GLY A 149 17.08 9.82 -4.76
C GLY A 149 17.47 8.83 -3.66
N SER A 150 17.60 7.55 -3.99
CA SER A 150 18.04 6.52 -3.02
C SER A 150 19.44 6.82 -2.49
N GLU A 151 19.61 6.87 -1.18
CA GLU A 151 20.91 7.08 -0.51
C GLU A 151 21.65 5.76 -0.28
N ASP A 152 20.92 4.66 -0.07
CA ASP A 152 21.47 3.35 0.27
C ASP A 152 21.61 2.41 -0.95
N GLY A 153 21.14 2.83 -2.12
CA GLY A 153 21.11 2.02 -3.34
C GLY A 153 20.20 0.78 -3.25
N LYS A 154 19.35 0.71 -2.22
CA LYS A 154 18.47 -0.44 -1.96
C LYS A 154 17.01 -0.04 -1.82
N THR A 155 16.75 1.15 -1.26
CA THR A 155 15.41 1.65 -0.97
C THR A 155 15.25 3.10 -1.39
N ALA A 156 14.01 3.51 -1.67
CA ALA A 156 13.62 4.90 -1.82
C ALA A 156 12.23 5.12 -1.22
N VAL A 157 11.80 6.36 -1.03
CA VAL A 157 10.45 6.70 -0.57
C VAL A 157 9.76 7.48 -1.68
N ILE A 158 8.63 6.96 -2.14
CA ILE A 158 7.80 7.60 -3.17
C ILE A 158 6.57 8.25 -2.54
N ALA A 159 6.11 9.36 -3.12
CA ALA A 159 4.85 9.97 -2.74
C ALA A 159 3.68 9.09 -3.18
N VAL A 160 2.68 8.94 -2.30
CA VAL A 160 1.42 8.23 -2.56
C VAL A 160 0.27 9.03 -1.97
N GLU A 161 -0.92 8.96 -2.61
CA GLU A 161 -2.08 9.78 -2.21
C GLU A 161 -2.63 9.48 -0.81
N TRP A 162 -2.45 8.25 -0.32
CA TRP A 162 -3.05 7.79 0.94
C TRP A 162 -2.10 7.87 2.16
N ASN A 163 -0.85 8.33 1.98
CA ASN A 163 0.11 8.45 3.07
C ASN A 163 1.08 9.62 2.83
N GLU A 164 0.99 10.66 3.65
CA GLU A 164 1.85 11.85 3.56
C GLU A 164 3.34 11.54 3.79
N GLN A 165 3.64 10.49 4.55
CA GLN A 165 5.02 10.01 4.76
C GLN A 165 5.56 9.21 3.57
N GLY A 166 4.72 9.00 2.54
CA GLY A 166 5.06 8.22 1.36
C GLY A 166 5.06 6.72 1.58
N MET A 167 5.50 6.02 0.53
CA MET A 167 5.62 4.56 0.49
C MET A 167 7.06 4.16 0.25
N LYS A 168 7.61 3.32 1.10
CA LYS A 168 8.94 2.76 0.91
C LYS A 168 8.92 1.71 -0.19
N VAL A 169 9.83 1.85 -1.15
CA VAL A 169 10.02 0.92 -2.27
C VAL A 169 11.42 0.31 -2.23
N TYR A 170 11.59 -0.83 -2.87
CA TYR A 170 12.78 -1.67 -2.75
C TYR A 170 13.37 -2.03 -4.11
N LYS A 171 14.70 -2.13 -4.19
CA LYS A 171 15.38 -2.71 -5.34
C LYS A 171 14.81 -4.09 -5.69
N GLY A 172 14.58 -4.34 -6.97
CA GLY A 172 13.96 -5.58 -7.47
C GLY A 172 12.45 -5.64 -7.34
N GLY A 173 11.82 -4.64 -6.68
CA GLY A 173 10.38 -4.42 -6.76
C GLY A 173 10.00 -3.70 -8.05
N TYR A 174 8.78 -3.16 -8.09
CA TYR A 174 8.23 -2.48 -9.27
C TYR A 174 7.55 -1.17 -8.88
N LEU A 175 7.58 -0.19 -9.80
CA LEU A 175 6.70 0.97 -9.77
C LEU A 175 5.52 0.69 -10.70
N ALA A 176 4.30 0.88 -10.23
CA ALA A 176 3.08 0.75 -11.00
C ALA A 176 2.60 2.11 -11.53
N ASP A 177 1.95 2.12 -12.70
CA ASP A 177 1.37 3.31 -13.34
C ASP A 177 0.28 3.98 -12.50
N GLY A 178 -0.30 3.26 -11.53
CA GLY A 178 -1.22 3.79 -10.53
C GLY A 178 -0.56 4.58 -9.40
N GLY A 179 0.74 4.89 -9.47
CA GLY A 179 1.42 5.76 -8.50
C GLY A 179 1.86 5.06 -7.21
N TYR A 180 2.14 3.77 -7.23
CA TYR A 180 2.57 3.01 -6.04
C TYR A 180 3.68 2.00 -6.36
N GLY A 181 4.31 1.50 -5.30
CA GLY A 181 5.31 0.45 -5.39
C GLY A 181 4.72 -0.94 -5.14
N ILE A 182 5.38 -1.97 -5.69
CA ILE A 182 5.07 -3.38 -5.43
C ILE A 182 6.37 -4.04 -4.99
N ALA A 183 6.37 -4.65 -3.81
CA ALA A 183 7.53 -5.36 -3.30
C ALA A 183 7.89 -6.58 -4.17
N PRO A 184 9.17 -7.00 -4.24
CA PRO A 184 9.59 -8.12 -5.08
C PRO A 184 8.79 -9.40 -4.83
N ASP A 185 8.62 -9.76 -3.56
CA ASP A 185 7.89 -10.96 -3.13
C ASP A 185 6.39 -10.87 -3.46
N GLU A 186 5.80 -9.68 -3.29
CA GLU A 186 4.40 -9.44 -3.64
C GLU A 186 4.20 -9.61 -5.15
N MET A 187 5.08 -8.99 -5.96
CA MET A 187 5.01 -9.11 -7.42
C MET A 187 5.06 -10.58 -7.86
N ALA A 188 6.04 -11.34 -7.35
CA ALA A 188 6.22 -12.73 -7.70
C ALA A 188 5.04 -13.63 -7.28
N LYS A 189 4.46 -13.37 -6.11
CA LYS A 189 3.38 -14.20 -5.54
C LYS A 189 2.00 -13.85 -6.07
N THR A 190 1.73 -12.55 -6.31
CA THR A 190 0.36 -12.05 -6.51
C THR A 190 0.06 -11.56 -7.92
N TYR A 191 1.07 -11.35 -8.75
CA TYR A 191 0.90 -10.86 -10.11
C TYR A 191 1.37 -11.88 -11.14
N GLU A 192 0.75 -11.85 -12.31
CA GLU A 192 1.19 -12.53 -13.53
C GLU A 192 1.38 -11.51 -14.64
N GLU A 193 2.40 -11.68 -15.47
CA GLU A 193 2.58 -10.91 -16.70
C GLU A 193 1.48 -11.27 -17.69
N VAL A 194 0.90 -10.26 -18.33
CA VAL A 194 -0.08 -10.46 -19.40
C VAL A 194 0.69 -10.40 -20.71
N GLU A 195 0.70 -11.52 -21.43
CA GLU A 195 1.26 -11.55 -22.78
C GLU A 195 0.40 -10.69 -23.72
N PRO A 196 1.02 -9.92 -24.63
CA PRO A 196 0.33 -9.07 -25.59
C PRO A 196 -0.54 -9.85 -26.59
#